data_d56cad4b1425a907c8a3800a86662a2d
#
_entry.id   d56cad4b1425a907c8a3800a86662a2d
#
_cell.length_a   1.000
_cell.length_b   1.000
_cell.length_c   1.000
_cell.angle_alpha   90.00
_cell.angle_beta   90.00
_cell.angle_gamma   90.00
#
_symmetry.space_group_name_H-M   'P 1'
#
loop_
_entity.id
_entity.type
_entity.pdbx_description
1 polymer ?
#
loop_
_entity_poly.entity_id
_entity_poly.type
_entity_poly.pdbx_seq_one_letter_code
_entity_poly.pdbx_strand_id
1 'polypeptide(L)'
;LRQSEVDTKNNPNQLSYIGWAPKAPPTPQPVPGDPRHFVCTKQKGDSVQFDWKAPEAGSGGPVRSYVIERREYPQSGPPSDWHQAAISIATEALLTAQPRGVQLEYQVVAINSAGAGNPSAIQAVVL
;
A
#
# COMPACT_ATOMS: atom_id res chain seq x y z
N LEU A 1 -21.07 -38.91 0.24
CA LEU A 1 -20.84 -38.32 0.25
C LEU A 1 -20.27 -37.50 0.23
N ARG A 2 -20.07 -37.90 0.28
CA ARG A 2 -20.05 -37.24 0.19
C ARG A 2 -19.59 -36.59 0.20
N GLN A 3 -19.96 -37.35 0.17
CA GLN A 3 -20.05 -36.76 0.16
C GLN A 3 -19.66 -36.03 0.04
N SER A 4 -20.96 -37.27 0.11
CA SER A 4 -20.84 -36.68 0.12
C SER A 4 -20.57 -35.68 0.05
N GLU A 5 -20.08 -36.06 0.05
CA GLU A 5 -20.25 -35.29 -0.04
C GLU A 5 -19.96 -34.33 -0.12
N VAL A 6 -21.21 -35.75 -0.25
CA VAL A 6 -21.28 -35.03 -0.29
C VAL A 6 -21.04 -34.04 -0.33
N ASP A 7 -21.64 -34.76 -0.17
CA ASP A 7 -21.66 -34.13 -0.22
C ASP A 7 -21.32 -33.15 -0.28
N THR A 8 -21.82 -33.69 -0.23
CA THR A 8 -21.83 -33.06 -0.30
C THR A 8 -21.64 -32.18 -0.42
N LYS A 9 -21.97 -32.59 -0.04
CA LYS A 9 -21.98 -32.14 -0.25
C LYS A 9 -21.53 -31.29 -0.31
N ASN A 10 -22.63 -32.22 -0.32
CA ASN A 10 -22.24 -31.73 -0.54
C ASN A 10 -21.66 -30.77 -0.71
N ASN A 11 -22.29 -31.22 -0.52
CA ASN A 11 -21.83 -30.75 -0.73
C ASN A 11 -21.16 -29.81 -1.07
N PRO A 12 -21.70 -29.89 -1.03
CA PRO A 12 -21.13 -29.44 -1.21
C PRO A 12 -20.51 -28.59 -1.40
N ASN A 13 -20.93 -29.11 -1.34
CA ASN A 13 -20.12 -28.77 -1.52
C ASN A 13 -19.48 -28.20 -1.89
N GLN A 14 -19.80 -28.28 -1.84
CA GLN A 14 -19.18 -28.30 -2.18
C GLN A 14 -18.49 -27.77 -2.58
N LEU A 15 -19.36 -27.86 -2.75
CA LEU A 15 -18.49 -27.74 -3.02
C LEU A 15 -17.89 -27.15 -3.56
N SER A 16 -18.54 -27.46 -3.75
CA SER A 16 -17.58 -27.24 -4.02
C SER A 16 -17.05 -26.89 -4.45
N TYR A 17 -17.11 -27.23 -4.80
CA TYR A 17 -16.21 -27.10 -5.04
C TYR A 17 -15.81 -27.08 -5.60
N ILE A 18 -16.47 -27.01 -5.53
CA ILE A 18 -15.86 -27.20 -5.72
C ILE A 18 -15.26 -27.49 -5.85
N GLY A 19 -15.23 -27.74 -6.06
CA GLY A 19 -14.43 -27.94 -6.00
C GLY A 19 -14.08 -28.46 -6.24
N TRP A 20 -13.76 -29.38 -6.41
CA TRP A 20 -13.21 -29.89 -6.68
C TRP A 20 -12.27 -30.56 -6.64
N ALA A 21 -11.99 -31.10 -7.59
CA ALA A 21 -10.68 -31.64 -7.35
C ALA A 21 -9.86 -30.71 -6.49
N PRO A 22 -9.32 -31.16 -5.38
CA PRO A 22 -8.56 -30.21 -4.58
C PRO A 22 -7.41 -29.72 -5.39
N LYS A 23 -7.44 -28.47 -5.70
CA LYS A 23 -6.29 -27.80 -6.28
C LYS A 23 -5.28 -27.60 -5.19
N ALA A 24 -4.02 -27.71 -5.53
CA ALA A 24 -3.01 -27.12 -4.66
C ALA A 24 -3.41 -25.67 -4.39
N PRO A 25 -3.26 -25.18 -3.16
CA PRO A 25 -3.54 -23.79 -2.90
C PRO A 25 -2.69 -22.93 -3.84
N PRO A 26 -3.22 -21.81 -4.34
CA PRO A 26 -2.42 -20.93 -5.18
C PRO A 26 -1.21 -20.45 -4.39
N THR A 27 -0.08 -20.31 -5.09
CA THR A 27 1.10 -19.71 -4.49
C THR A 27 0.75 -18.32 -4.00
N PRO A 28 1.01 -18.01 -2.73
CA PRO A 28 0.70 -16.68 -2.24
C PRO A 28 1.39 -15.61 -3.07
N GLN A 29 0.65 -14.55 -3.36
CA GLN A 29 1.20 -13.41 -4.04
C GLN A 29 2.21 -12.72 -3.12
N PRO A 30 3.40 -12.35 -3.60
CA PRO A 30 4.32 -11.58 -2.77
C PRO A 30 3.84 -10.15 -2.59
N VAL A 31 4.30 -9.49 -1.54
CA VAL A 31 4.04 -8.06 -1.37
C VAL A 31 4.73 -7.29 -2.49
N PRO A 32 4.27 -6.06 -2.81
CA PRO A 32 4.91 -5.26 -3.83
C PRO A 32 6.30 -4.82 -3.41
N GLY A 33 7.13 -4.43 -4.39
CA GLY A 33 8.40 -3.76 -4.11
C GLY A 33 8.19 -2.33 -3.64
N ASP A 34 9.28 -1.63 -3.42
CA ASP A 34 9.24 -0.24 -2.98
C ASP A 34 8.99 0.70 -4.17
N PRO A 35 8.12 1.70 -4.00
CA PRO A 35 7.93 2.74 -5.02
C PRO A 35 9.23 3.51 -5.23
N ARG A 36 9.40 4.05 -6.45
CA ARG A 36 10.64 4.72 -6.85
C ARG A 36 10.38 6.19 -7.13
N HIS A 37 11.44 6.99 -7.02
CA HIS A 37 11.43 8.41 -7.42
C HIS A 37 10.28 9.20 -6.76
N PHE A 38 10.11 9.00 -5.48
CA PHE A 38 9.11 9.74 -4.71
C PHE A 38 9.60 11.17 -4.49
N VAL A 39 8.93 12.13 -5.11
CA VAL A 39 9.33 13.53 -5.09
C VAL A 39 8.13 14.44 -4.87
N CYS A 40 8.38 15.58 -4.24
CA CYS A 40 7.41 16.65 -4.13
C CYS A 40 7.52 17.52 -5.36
N THR A 41 6.45 17.58 -6.17
CA THR A 41 6.48 18.35 -7.41
C THR A 41 5.89 19.73 -7.26
N LYS A 42 5.00 19.95 -6.29
CA LYS A 42 4.40 21.25 -6.03
C LYS A 42 4.15 21.40 -4.54
N GLN A 43 4.23 22.63 -4.08
CA GLN A 43 4.00 23.00 -2.71
C GLN A 43 3.38 24.38 -2.69
N LYS A 44 2.16 24.50 -2.14
CA LYS A 44 1.47 25.79 -2.13
C LYS A 44 0.55 25.86 -0.91
N GLY A 45 0.80 26.84 -0.03
CA GLY A 45 0.00 26.98 1.17
C GLY A 45 0.11 25.75 2.05
N ASP A 46 -1.01 25.10 2.30
CA ASP A 46 -1.08 23.86 3.07
C ASP A 46 -1.21 22.63 2.18
N SER A 47 -0.95 22.76 0.88
CA SER A 47 -1.07 21.68 -0.08
C SER A 47 0.28 21.22 -0.56
N VAL A 48 0.41 19.94 -0.86
CA VAL A 48 1.63 19.34 -1.38
C VAL A 48 1.26 18.29 -2.40
N GLN A 49 1.95 18.30 -3.53
CA GLN A 49 1.76 17.31 -4.61
C GLN A 49 2.97 16.42 -4.65
N PHE A 50 2.73 15.11 -4.65
CA PHE A 50 3.79 14.11 -4.79
C PHE A 50 3.58 13.30 -6.05
N ASP A 51 4.69 12.95 -6.69
CA ASP A 51 4.71 12.00 -7.80
C ASP A 51 5.74 10.92 -7.48
N TRP A 52 5.49 9.73 -8.00
CA TRP A 52 6.43 8.61 -7.84
C TRP A 52 6.29 7.67 -9.03
N LYS A 53 7.11 6.63 -9.03
CA LYS A 53 7.02 5.58 -10.03
C LYS A 53 6.71 4.26 -9.35
N ALA A 54 6.02 3.39 -10.08
CA ALA A 54 5.72 2.05 -9.60
C ALA A 54 7.01 1.30 -9.26
N PRO A 55 6.93 0.29 -8.38
CA PRO A 55 8.08 -0.57 -8.10
C PRO A 55 8.63 -1.16 -9.38
N GLU A 56 9.93 -1.44 -9.36
CA GLU A 56 10.60 -2.02 -10.52
C GLU A 56 10.00 -3.38 -10.87
N ALA A 57 9.89 -3.68 -12.17
CA ALA A 57 9.36 -4.96 -12.61
C ALA A 57 10.19 -6.10 -12.01
N GLY A 58 9.50 -7.09 -11.43
CA GLY A 58 10.17 -8.22 -10.82
C GLY A 58 10.61 -8.00 -9.38
N SER A 59 10.39 -6.82 -8.81
CA SER A 59 10.80 -6.53 -7.43
C SER A 59 9.80 -7.03 -6.40
N GLY A 60 8.63 -7.50 -6.83
CA GLY A 60 7.59 -7.99 -5.94
C GLY A 60 6.32 -8.25 -6.70
N GLY A 61 5.22 -8.42 -5.99
CA GLY A 61 3.92 -8.65 -6.59
C GLY A 61 3.30 -7.39 -7.18
N PRO A 62 2.15 -7.53 -7.85
CA PRO A 62 1.49 -6.38 -8.47
C PRO A 62 0.99 -5.42 -7.41
N VAL A 63 0.92 -4.14 -7.78
CA VAL A 63 0.45 -3.08 -6.89
C VAL A 63 -1.06 -2.93 -7.06
N ARG A 64 -1.77 -2.87 -5.95
CA ARG A 64 -3.21 -2.62 -5.95
C ARG A 64 -3.51 -1.16 -5.63
N SER A 65 -2.78 -0.60 -4.68
CA SER A 65 -2.92 0.80 -4.30
C SER A 65 -1.64 1.26 -3.61
N TYR A 66 -1.56 2.58 -3.39
CA TYR A 66 -0.46 3.20 -2.67
C TYR A 66 -1.02 3.91 -1.46
N VAL A 67 -0.28 3.85 -0.36
CA VAL A 67 -0.59 4.62 0.84
C VAL A 67 0.53 5.62 1.05
N ILE A 68 0.17 6.90 1.17
CA ILE A 68 1.11 7.94 1.52
C ILE A 68 1.05 8.09 3.04
N GLU A 69 2.20 7.93 3.69
CA GLU A 69 2.32 8.05 5.13
C GLU A 69 3.06 9.32 5.48
N ARG A 70 2.69 9.91 6.61
CA ARG A 70 3.28 11.15 7.09
C ARG A 70 3.66 10.99 8.56
N ARG A 71 4.74 11.66 8.94
CA ARG A 71 5.06 11.87 10.35
C ARG A 71 5.54 13.31 10.53
N GLU A 72 5.32 13.84 11.73
CA GLU A 72 5.84 15.15 12.11
C GLU A 72 7.24 14.96 12.70
N TYR A 73 8.12 15.87 12.37
CA TYR A 73 9.49 15.87 12.90
C TYR A 73 9.66 17.16 13.69
N PRO A 74 9.41 17.16 15.01
CA PRO A 74 9.50 18.39 15.80
C PRO A 74 10.94 18.85 15.94
N GLN A 75 11.12 20.13 16.28
CA GLN A 75 12.45 20.69 16.47
C GLN A 75 13.17 20.07 17.66
N SER A 76 12.42 19.59 18.64
CA SER A 76 12.98 18.89 19.77
C SER A 76 12.19 17.63 20.03
N GLY A 77 12.86 16.57 20.42
CA GLY A 77 12.24 15.27 20.65
C GLY A 77 12.25 14.39 19.40
N PRO A 78 11.77 13.16 19.54
CA PRO A 78 11.75 12.21 18.42
C PRO A 78 10.63 12.55 17.44
N PRO A 79 10.73 12.06 16.20
CA PRO A 79 9.62 12.18 15.25
C PRO A 79 8.41 11.39 15.73
N SER A 80 7.23 11.81 15.28
CA SER A 80 6.00 11.07 15.56
C SER A 80 6.00 9.73 14.83
N ASP A 81 5.06 8.86 15.18
CA ASP A 81 4.86 7.63 14.43
C ASP A 81 4.32 7.96 13.04
N TRP A 82 4.57 7.05 12.11
CA TRP A 82 3.99 7.15 10.78
C TRP A 82 2.49 6.91 10.87
N HIS A 83 1.72 7.72 10.15
CA HIS A 83 0.28 7.51 10.03
C HIS A 83 -0.15 7.79 8.59
N GLN A 84 -1.26 7.20 8.20
CA GLN A 84 -1.76 7.33 6.85
C GLN A 84 -2.23 8.76 6.59
N ALA A 85 -1.72 9.36 5.53
CA ALA A 85 -2.12 10.69 5.10
C ALA A 85 -3.04 10.65 3.88
N ALA A 86 -2.87 9.68 2.99
CA ALA A 86 -3.68 9.56 1.79
C ALA A 86 -3.55 8.16 1.19
N ILE A 87 -4.49 7.81 0.32
CA ILE A 87 -4.45 6.59 -0.49
C ILE A 87 -4.63 7.01 -1.94
N SER A 88 -3.90 6.35 -2.84
CA SER A 88 -4.00 6.60 -4.27
C SER A 88 -3.90 5.30 -5.05
N ILE A 89 -4.64 5.20 -6.15
CA ILE A 89 -4.47 4.11 -7.11
C ILE A 89 -3.59 4.53 -8.28
N ALA A 90 -3.20 5.79 -8.32
CA ALA A 90 -2.28 6.34 -9.32
C ALA A 90 -0.90 6.55 -8.71
N THR A 91 0.06 6.97 -9.50
CA THR A 91 1.42 7.26 -9.04
C THR A 91 1.62 8.74 -8.73
N GLU A 92 0.57 9.39 -8.25
CA GLU A 92 0.60 10.78 -7.83
C GLU A 92 -0.48 11.00 -6.79
N ALA A 93 -0.31 12.03 -5.97
CA ALA A 93 -1.30 12.41 -4.98
C ALA A 93 -1.15 13.89 -4.62
N LEU A 94 -2.29 14.56 -4.48
CA LEU A 94 -2.35 15.92 -3.96
C LEU A 94 -2.92 15.86 -2.55
N LEU A 95 -2.14 16.32 -1.59
CA LEU A 95 -2.55 16.35 -0.19
C LEU A 95 -2.84 17.80 0.18
N THR A 96 -4.01 18.05 0.80
CA THR A 96 -4.43 19.37 1.22
C THR A 96 -4.57 19.40 2.73
N ALA A 97 -4.67 20.60 3.30
CA ALA A 97 -4.86 20.80 4.73
C ALA A 97 -3.78 20.12 5.56
N GLN A 98 -2.54 20.17 5.09
CA GLN A 98 -1.41 19.60 5.81
C GLN A 98 -0.91 20.57 6.87
N PRO A 99 -0.32 20.08 7.98
CA PRO A 99 0.22 20.97 9.02
C PRO A 99 1.26 21.93 8.46
N ARG A 100 1.27 23.15 8.96
CA ARG A 100 2.21 24.18 8.53
C ARG A 100 3.14 24.55 9.68
N GLY A 101 4.32 25.02 9.33
CA GLY A 101 5.27 25.50 10.32
C GLY A 101 6.02 24.41 11.06
N VAL A 102 5.89 23.17 10.63
CA VAL A 102 6.59 22.02 11.22
C VAL A 102 7.17 21.19 10.09
N GLN A 103 8.33 20.57 10.34
CA GLN A 103 8.90 19.68 9.34
C GLN A 103 8.05 18.41 9.27
N LEU A 104 7.65 18.07 8.06
CA LEU A 104 6.88 16.87 7.79
C LEU A 104 7.74 15.92 6.96
N GLU A 105 7.59 14.64 7.22
CA GLU A 105 8.25 13.62 6.40
C GLU A 105 7.18 12.72 5.82
N TYR A 106 7.35 12.38 4.55
CA TYR A 106 6.40 11.57 3.81
C TYR A 106 7.12 10.39 3.18
N GLN A 107 6.41 9.30 3.06
CA GLN A 107 6.84 8.14 2.28
C GLN A 107 5.62 7.51 1.64
N VAL A 108 5.83 6.75 0.58
CA VAL A 108 4.75 6.04 -0.10
C VAL A 108 5.05 4.55 -0.03
N VAL A 109 4.00 3.75 0.20
CA VAL A 109 4.09 2.31 0.33
C VAL A 109 3.11 1.69 -0.66
N ALA A 110 3.57 0.70 -1.42
CA ALA A 110 2.70 -0.04 -2.33
C ALA A 110 2.06 -1.21 -1.59
N ILE A 111 0.80 -1.47 -1.87
CA ILE A 111 0.01 -2.48 -1.16
C ILE A 111 -0.69 -3.37 -2.16
N ASN A 112 -0.81 -4.66 -1.83
CA ASN A 112 -1.67 -5.59 -2.53
C ASN A 112 -2.34 -6.51 -1.50
N SER A 113 -3.02 -7.55 -1.95
CA SER A 113 -3.74 -8.45 -1.05
C SER A 113 -2.82 -9.23 -0.12
N ALA A 114 -1.53 -9.33 -0.44
CA ALA A 114 -0.56 -10.00 0.44
C ALA A 114 -0.07 -9.08 1.55
N GLY A 115 -0.21 -7.76 1.40
CA GLY A 115 0.20 -6.79 2.40
C GLY A 115 0.95 -5.62 1.83
N ALA A 116 1.66 -4.91 2.68
CA ALA A 116 2.44 -3.73 2.33
C ALA A 116 3.88 -4.11 2.03
N GLY A 117 4.46 -3.52 1.00
CA GLY A 117 5.87 -3.65 0.70
C GLY A 117 6.71 -2.67 1.50
N ASN A 118 7.97 -2.55 1.14
CA ASN A 118 8.85 -1.58 1.77
C ASN A 118 8.50 -0.17 1.30
N PRO A 119 8.70 0.84 2.16
CA PRO A 119 8.39 2.21 1.77
C PRO A 119 9.43 2.77 0.79
N SER A 120 9.03 3.83 0.11
CA SER A 120 9.93 4.62 -0.72
C SER A 120 10.95 5.37 0.15
N ALA A 121 11.86 6.08 -0.50
CA ALA A 121 12.70 7.05 0.19
C ALA A 121 11.82 8.13 0.83
N ILE A 122 12.30 8.71 1.92
CA ILE A 122 11.58 9.73 2.66
C ILE A 122 11.74 11.08 1.95
N GLN A 123 10.65 11.83 1.87
CA GLN A 123 10.65 13.20 1.34
C GLN A 123 10.27 14.15 2.46
N ALA A 124 11.15 15.05 2.81
CA ALA A 124 10.88 16.05 3.85
C ALA A 124 10.28 17.32 3.23
N VAL A 125 9.31 17.87 3.92
CA VAL A 125 8.59 19.07 3.46
C VAL A 125 8.32 19.96 4.66
N VAL A 126 8.48 21.28 4.48
CA VAL A 126 8.03 22.28 5.45
C VAL A 126 7.09 23.22 4.71
N LEU A 127 5.85 23.30 5.18
CA LEU A 127 4.83 24.17 4.57
C LEU A 127 4.69 25.50 5.28
#